data_664080305138de726d689f45d107e20b
#
_entry.id   664080305138de726d689f45d107e20b
#
_cell.length_a   1.000
_cell.length_b   1.000
_cell.length_c   1.000
_cell.angle_alpha   90.00
_cell.angle_beta   90.00
_cell.angle_gamma   90.00
#
_symmetry.space_group_name_H-M   'P 1'
#
loop_
_entity.id
_entity.type
_entity.pdbx_description
1 polymer ?
#
loop_
_entity_poly.entity_id
_entity_poly.type
_entity_poly.pdbx_seq_one_letter_code
_entity_poly.pdbx_strand_id
1 'polypeptide(L)'
;MQQVTKNLLMVKPAFFSSNPDTISSNEFQHQIESSFSKNDIQISALSEFLQMATVLRSKNINIHIYDDIEEHRNPDAIFPNNWVTFHECGTVVLYPMMSPKRRTERRLDIIKSLSSDDYFVRNIIDMSYLEKEEHYLEGTGSMVLDRVNRRAYACLSSRT
;
A
#
# COMPACT_ATOMS: atom_id res chain seq x y z
N MET A 1 -0.20 -22.41 6.17
CA MET A 1 -0.17 -20.94 5.94
C MET A 1 -1.53 -20.38 6.29
N GLN A 2 -1.61 -19.33 7.09
CA GLN A 2 -2.88 -18.70 7.45
C GLN A 2 -3.30 -17.69 6.36
N GLN A 3 -4.61 -17.58 6.10
CA GLN A 3 -5.16 -16.62 5.15
C GLN A 3 -5.15 -15.20 5.70
N VAL A 4 -5.37 -15.04 7.00
CA VAL A 4 -5.51 -13.77 7.69
C VAL A 4 -4.40 -13.56 8.72
N THR A 5 -4.11 -12.32 9.02
CA THR A 5 -3.12 -11.92 10.03
C THR A 5 -3.75 -10.96 11.03
N LYS A 6 -3.14 -10.89 12.23
CA LYS A 6 -3.46 -9.85 13.23
C LYS A 6 -2.50 -8.65 13.17
N ASN A 7 -1.52 -8.66 12.27
CA ASN A 7 -0.55 -7.59 12.12
C ASN A 7 -0.81 -6.86 10.80
N LEU A 8 -0.99 -5.55 10.85
CA LEU A 8 -1.21 -4.71 9.68
C LEU A 8 -0.19 -3.58 9.63
N LEU A 9 0.40 -3.39 8.46
CA LEU A 9 1.15 -2.18 8.12
C LEU A 9 0.18 -1.14 7.58
N MET A 10 0.24 0.07 8.11
CA MET A 10 -0.51 1.22 7.63
C MET A 10 0.43 2.41 7.45
N VAL A 11 0.25 3.17 6.38
CA VAL A 11 0.97 4.42 6.13
C VAL A 11 0.03 5.59 6.34
N LYS A 12 0.37 6.46 7.30
CA LYS A 12 -0.43 7.66 7.61
C LYS A 12 -0.19 8.70 6.53
N PRO A 13 -1.23 9.16 5.81
CA PRO A 13 -1.06 10.04 4.67
C PRO A 13 -0.59 11.44 5.10
N ALA A 14 0.57 11.87 4.60
CA ALA A 14 1.03 13.24 4.69
C ALA A 14 0.39 14.14 3.63
N PHE A 15 0.06 13.53 2.47
CA PHE A 15 -0.61 14.19 1.36
C PHE A 15 -1.65 13.26 0.76
N PHE A 16 -2.93 13.61 0.86
CA PHE A 16 -4.03 12.83 0.28
C PHE A 16 -4.82 13.67 -0.73
N SER A 17 -4.93 13.16 -1.94
CA SER A 17 -5.71 13.81 -3.00
C SER A 17 -6.05 12.80 -4.10
N SER A 18 -6.88 13.21 -5.05
CA SER A 18 -7.05 12.47 -6.30
C SER A 18 -5.72 12.38 -7.06
N ASN A 19 -5.36 11.17 -7.50
CA ASN A 19 -4.14 10.95 -8.26
C ASN A 19 -4.43 11.04 -9.77
N PRO A 20 -3.94 12.06 -10.48
CA PRO A 20 -4.22 12.24 -11.91
C PRO A 20 -3.66 11.11 -12.77
N ASP A 21 -2.57 10.45 -12.35
CA ASP A 21 -1.94 9.36 -13.12
C ASP A 21 -2.77 8.08 -13.12
N THR A 22 -3.63 7.89 -12.13
CA THR A 22 -4.39 6.65 -11.95
C THR A 22 -5.90 6.82 -12.14
N ILE A 23 -6.40 8.05 -12.25
CA ILE A 23 -7.84 8.34 -12.32
C ILE A 23 -8.53 7.67 -13.52
N SER A 24 -7.84 7.54 -14.64
CA SER A 24 -8.38 6.91 -15.86
C SER A 24 -8.42 5.38 -15.78
N SER A 25 -7.62 4.78 -14.90
CA SER A 25 -7.48 3.32 -14.77
C SER A 25 -8.05 2.78 -13.45
N ASN A 26 -8.57 3.64 -12.57
CA ASN A 26 -9.10 3.28 -11.27
C ASN A 26 -10.57 3.66 -11.16
N GLU A 27 -11.48 2.70 -11.36
CA GLU A 27 -12.92 2.89 -11.28
C GLU A 27 -13.41 3.35 -9.89
N PHE A 28 -12.62 3.14 -8.85
CA PHE A 28 -12.95 3.56 -7.48
C PHE A 28 -12.51 5.00 -7.18
N GLN A 29 -11.76 5.64 -8.07
CA GLN A 29 -11.29 6.99 -7.89
C GLN A 29 -12.16 7.97 -8.64
N HIS A 30 -12.93 8.78 -7.91
CA HIS A 30 -13.75 9.85 -8.47
C HIS A 30 -12.99 11.18 -8.47
N GLN A 31 -13.32 12.04 -9.42
CA GLN A 31 -12.87 13.43 -9.35
C GLN A 31 -13.51 14.09 -8.12
N ILE A 32 -12.66 14.73 -7.32
CA ILE A 32 -13.13 15.46 -6.14
C ILE A 32 -13.93 16.67 -6.62
N GLU A 33 -15.15 16.81 -6.12
CA GLU A 33 -15.97 17.98 -6.40
C GLU A 33 -15.25 19.26 -5.97
N SER A 34 -15.34 20.30 -6.79
CA SER A 34 -14.65 21.59 -6.59
C SER A 34 -15.07 22.34 -5.32
N SER A 35 -16.06 21.85 -4.60
CA SER A 35 -16.60 22.44 -3.36
C SER A 35 -15.68 22.21 -2.14
N PHE A 36 -14.79 21.22 -2.16
CA PHE A 36 -13.89 20.93 -1.05
C PHE A 36 -12.49 21.51 -1.27
N SER A 37 -11.95 22.17 -0.25
CA SER A 37 -10.55 22.58 -0.29
C SER A 37 -9.61 21.36 -0.15
N LYS A 38 -8.42 21.43 -0.72
CA LYS A 38 -7.41 20.37 -0.56
C LYS A 38 -7.07 20.11 0.91
N ASN A 39 -7.12 21.15 1.72
CA ASN A 39 -6.86 21.05 3.15
C ASN A 39 -7.96 20.30 3.89
N ASP A 40 -9.24 20.53 3.54
CA ASP A 40 -10.37 19.82 4.15
C ASP A 40 -10.32 18.34 3.82
N ILE A 41 -9.94 18.00 2.58
CA ILE A 41 -9.77 16.61 2.13
C ILE A 41 -8.66 15.92 2.93
N GLN A 42 -7.52 16.57 3.09
CA GLN A 42 -6.40 16.04 3.88
C GLN A 42 -6.79 15.82 5.34
N ILE A 43 -7.48 16.79 5.96
CA ILE A 43 -7.93 16.70 7.35
C ILE A 43 -8.93 15.53 7.50
N SER A 44 -9.89 15.41 6.58
CA SER A 44 -10.88 14.33 6.62
C SER A 44 -10.21 12.97 6.45
N ALA A 45 -9.32 12.80 5.48
CA ALA A 45 -8.59 11.55 5.26
C ALA A 45 -7.76 11.15 6.47
N LEU A 46 -7.08 12.09 7.11
CA LEU A 46 -6.31 11.84 8.33
C LEU A 46 -7.22 11.42 9.49
N SER A 47 -8.35 12.09 9.66
CA SER A 47 -9.34 11.77 10.70
C SER A 47 -9.89 10.34 10.53
N GLU A 48 -10.29 9.99 9.31
CA GLU A 48 -10.80 8.65 8.99
C GLU A 48 -9.73 7.57 9.19
N PHE A 49 -8.48 7.84 8.78
CA PHE A 49 -7.35 6.96 8.99
C PHE A 49 -7.13 6.65 10.48
N LEU A 50 -7.10 7.68 11.32
CA LEU A 50 -6.90 7.53 12.76
C LEU A 50 -8.07 6.81 13.45
N GLN A 51 -9.29 7.10 13.00
CA GLN A 51 -10.49 6.41 13.49
C GLN A 51 -10.44 4.92 13.12
N MET A 52 -10.11 4.57 11.87
CA MET A 52 -9.95 3.19 11.42
C MET A 52 -8.88 2.46 12.25
N ALA A 53 -7.71 3.07 12.46
CA ALA A 53 -6.65 2.49 13.27
C ALA A 53 -7.13 2.22 14.72
N THR A 54 -7.90 3.15 15.30
CA THR A 54 -8.46 3.00 16.63
C THR A 54 -9.45 1.84 16.71
N VAL A 55 -10.36 1.74 15.75
CA VAL A 55 -11.33 0.63 15.67
C VAL A 55 -10.61 -0.71 15.52
N LEU A 56 -9.61 -0.82 14.67
CA LEU A 56 -8.85 -2.05 14.46
C LEU A 56 -8.10 -2.47 15.73
N ARG A 57 -7.45 -1.54 16.44
CA ARG A 57 -6.81 -1.81 17.73
C ARG A 57 -7.79 -2.31 18.78
N SER A 58 -9.02 -1.75 18.82
CA SER A 58 -10.06 -2.22 19.74
C SER A 58 -10.52 -3.66 19.47
N LYS A 59 -10.22 -4.19 18.29
CA LYS A 59 -10.48 -5.58 17.88
C LYS A 59 -9.25 -6.49 18.00
N ASN A 60 -8.24 -6.07 18.77
CA ASN A 60 -6.99 -6.79 18.98
C ASN A 60 -6.19 -7.03 17.68
N ILE A 61 -6.27 -6.09 16.73
CA ILE A 61 -5.40 -6.04 15.58
C ILE A 61 -4.17 -5.19 15.93
N ASN A 62 -2.99 -5.73 15.74
CA ASN A 62 -1.74 -5.01 15.92
C ASN A 62 -1.48 -4.13 14.69
N ILE A 63 -1.36 -2.82 14.90
CA ILE A 63 -1.21 -1.85 13.81
C ILE A 63 0.14 -1.18 13.90
N HIS A 64 0.96 -1.37 12.89
CA HIS A 64 2.23 -0.69 12.67
C HIS A 64 1.98 0.52 11.77
N ILE A 65 2.02 1.72 12.33
CA ILE A 65 1.77 2.97 11.60
C ILE A 65 3.09 3.67 11.34
N TYR A 66 3.32 4.02 10.08
CA TYR A 66 4.45 4.85 9.64
C TYR A 66 3.94 6.11 8.98
N ASP A 67 4.59 7.24 9.24
CA ASP A 67 4.28 8.49 8.54
C ASP A 67 4.76 8.42 7.09
N ASP A 68 3.96 8.92 6.16
CA ASP A 68 4.40 9.15 4.79
C ASP A 68 5.44 10.28 4.73
N ILE A 69 6.20 10.32 3.65
CA ILE A 69 7.19 11.37 3.39
C ILE A 69 6.50 12.54 2.68
N GLU A 70 6.34 13.65 3.40
CA GLU A 70 5.60 14.83 2.91
C GLU A 70 6.16 15.38 1.60
N GLU A 71 7.49 15.39 1.44
CA GLU A 71 8.18 15.89 0.25
C GLU A 71 7.85 15.10 -1.01
N HIS A 72 7.51 13.82 -0.87
CA HIS A 72 7.12 12.98 -2.00
C HIS A 72 5.74 13.33 -2.55
N ARG A 73 4.85 13.89 -1.71
CA ARG A 73 3.48 14.28 -2.05
C ARG A 73 2.72 13.14 -2.76
N ASN A 74 2.79 11.93 -2.18
CA ASN A 74 2.17 10.72 -2.72
C ASN A 74 0.69 10.65 -2.32
N PRO A 75 -0.26 10.84 -3.25
CA PRO A 75 -1.68 10.81 -2.92
C PRO A 75 -2.19 9.42 -2.50
N ASP A 76 -1.51 8.36 -2.96
CA ASP A 76 -1.90 6.97 -2.75
C ASP A 76 -1.04 6.25 -1.70
N ALA A 77 -0.18 6.95 -0.96
CA ALA A 77 0.71 6.34 0.04
C ALA A 77 -0.03 5.53 1.12
N ILE A 78 -1.31 5.84 1.34
CA ILE A 78 -2.20 5.11 2.25
C ILE A 78 -2.43 3.64 1.85
N PHE A 79 -2.04 3.24 0.62
CA PHE A 79 -2.23 1.91 0.06
C PHE A 79 -0.91 1.12 -0.08
N PRO A 80 -0.22 0.77 1.03
CA PRO A 80 1.05 0.04 0.95
C PRO A 80 0.91 -1.35 0.32
N ASN A 81 -0.28 -1.91 0.30
CA ASN A 81 -0.58 -3.20 -0.32
C ASN A 81 -0.29 -3.24 -1.84
N ASN A 82 -0.13 -2.08 -2.49
CA ASN A 82 0.22 -2.03 -3.91
C ASN A 82 1.70 -2.27 -4.16
N TRP A 83 2.58 -1.87 -3.24
CA TRP A 83 4.02 -2.00 -3.44
C TRP A 83 4.70 -3.09 -2.61
N VAL A 84 4.02 -3.63 -1.57
CA VAL A 84 4.61 -4.64 -0.68
C VAL A 84 3.61 -5.69 -0.23
N THR A 85 4.07 -6.94 -0.12
CA THR A 85 3.38 -7.99 0.64
C THR A 85 4.34 -8.70 1.57
N PHE A 86 3.81 -9.12 2.72
CA PHE A 86 4.52 -9.87 3.75
C PHE A 86 3.98 -11.30 3.80
N HIS A 87 4.88 -12.27 3.89
CA HIS A 87 4.55 -13.69 3.91
C HIS A 87 5.00 -14.35 5.22
N GLU A 88 4.23 -15.30 5.71
CA GLU A 88 4.47 -16.03 6.97
C GLU A 88 5.88 -16.65 7.04
N CYS A 89 6.47 -17.02 5.91
CA CYS A 89 7.83 -17.56 5.83
C CYS A 89 8.94 -16.51 6.00
N GLY A 90 8.59 -15.24 6.27
CA GLY A 90 9.53 -14.13 6.37
C GLY A 90 9.96 -13.54 5.03
N THR A 91 9.34 -13.95 3.92
CA THR A 91 9.59 -13.31 2.63
C THR A 91 8.77 -12.03 2.49
N VAL A 92 9.42 -10.98 2.04
CA VAL A 92 8.79 -9.72 1.63
C VAL A 92 8.92 -9.60 0.12
N VAL A 93 7.84 -9.25 -0.57
CA VAL A 93 7.85 -9.03 -2.01
C VAL A 93 7.58 -7.55 -2.30
N LEU A 94 8.45 -6.94 -3.10
CA LEU A 94 8.29 -5.58 -3.63
C LEU A 94 7.82 -5.66 -5.08
N TYR A 95 6.78 -4.91 -5.39
CA TYR A 95 6.09 -4.98 -6.66
C TYR A 95 6.43 -3.83 -7.59
N PRO A 96 6.45 -4.08 -8.93
CA PRO A 96 6.61 -3.06 -9.95
C PRO A 96 5.33 -2.23 -10.07
N MET A 97 5.47 -0.90 -9.96
CA MET A 97 4.39 0.07 -10.00
C MET A 97 4.31 0.75 -11.37
N MET A 98 3.10 0.85 -11.92
CA MET A 98 2.87 1.50 -13.22
C MET A 98 3.17 3.01 -13.13
N SER A 99 2.57 3.73 -12.18
CA SER A 99 2.81 5.16 -12.01
C SER A 99 4.21 5.43 -11.47
N PRO A 100 5.06 6.19 -12.18
CA PRO A 100 6.41 6.56 -11.69
C PRO A 100 6.36 7.28 -10.33
N LYS A 101 5.33 8.08 -10.09
CA LYS A 101 5.16 8.79 -8.82
C LYS A 101 4.96 7.80 -7.67
N ARG A 102 4.17 6.76 -7.85
CA ARG A 102 3.91 5.75 -6.85
C ARG A 102 5.12 4.87 -6.51
N ARG A 103 6.14 4.83 -7.38
CA ARG A 103 7.39 4.10 -7.11
C ARG A 103 8.15 4.64 -5.90
N THR A 104 7.94 5.91 -5.56
CA THR A 104 8.51 6.54 -4.35
C THR A 104 7.83 6.10 -3.04
N GLU A 105 6.69 5.40 -3.13
CA GLU A 105 5.99 4.80 -1.99
C GLU A 105 6.74 3.57 -1.44
N ARG A 106 7.65 2.93 -2.21
CA ARG A 106 8.44 1.80 -1.73
C ARG A 106 9.45 2.23 -0.68
N ARG A 107 9.13 1.97 0.57
CA ARG A 107 9.84 2.40 1.76
C ARG A 107 10.61 1.22 2.39
N LEU A 108 11.87 1.04 1.98
CA LEU A 108 12.75 0.01 2.56
C LEU A 108 13.09 0.26 4.03
N ASP A 109 13.06 1.50 4.49
CA ASP A 109 13.23 1.87 5.88
C ASP A 109 12.11 1.29 6.77
N ILE A 110 10.86 1.28 6.27
CA ILE A 110 9.72 0.65 6.96
C ILE A 110 9.99 -0.85 7.12
N ILE A 111 10.45 -1.53 6.08
CA ILE A 111 10.76 -2.97 6.14
C ILE A 111 11.87 -3.25 7.15
N LYS A 112 12.90 -2.41 7.20
CA LYS A 112 13.99 -2.51 8.17
C LYS A 112 13.51 -2.30 9.59
N SER A 113 12.66 -1.31 9.83
CA SER A 113 12.05 -1.05 11.15
C SER A 113 11.20 -2.22 11.62
N LEU A 114 10.31 -2.73 10.77
CA LEU A 114 9.48 -3.90 11.09
C LEU A 114 10.33 -5.13 11.43
N SER A 115 11.47 -5.31 10.76
CA SER A 115 12.40 -6.42 11.03
C SER A 115 13.04 -6.33 12.41
N SER A 116 13.16 -5.12 12.97
CA SER A 116 13.74 -4.91 14.30
C SER A 116 12.73 -5.15 15.43
N ASP A 117 11.44 -4.95 15.15
CA ASP A 117 10.42 -4.93 16.19
C ASP A 117 9.79 -6.31 16.44
N ASP A 118 9.08 -6.88 15.47
CA ASP A 118 8.35 -8.14 15.70
C ASP A 118 8.20 -9.00 14.43
N TYR A 119 8.59 -8.50 13.27
CA TYR A 119 8.43 -9.23 12.02
C TYR A 119 9.77 -9.73 11.48
N PHE A 120 9.93 -11.04 11.45
CA PHE A 120 11.15 -11.65 10.92
C PHE A 120 11.22 -11.56 9.41
N VAL A 121 12.07 -10.68 8.86
CA VAL A 121 12.39 -10.60 7.44
C VAL A 121 13.55 -11.53 7.11
N ARG A 122 13.27 -12.60 6.41
CA ARG A 122 14.25 -13.60 5.97
C ARG A 122 14.81 -13.29 4.58
N ASN A 123 13.94 -12.80 3.69
CA ASN A 123 14.28 -12.59 2.29
C ASN A 123 13.44 -11.46 1.70
N ILE A 124 14.02 -10.67 0.82
CA ILE A 124 13.31 -9.65 0.03
C ILE A 124 13.41 -10.05 -1.44
N ILE A 125 12.26 -10.25 -2.07
CA ILE A 125 12.15 -10.42 -3.52
C ILE A 125 11.76 -9.08 -4.11
N ASP A 126 12.69 -8.43 -4.77
CA ASP A 126 12.45 -7.14 -5.41
C ASP A 126 12.18 -7.34 -6.91
N MET A 127 10.92 -7.13 -7.31
CA MET A 127 10.48 -7.23 -8.70
C MET A 127 10.43 -5.86 -9.39
N SER A 128 10.84 -4.78 -8.73
CA SER A 128 10.76 -3.42 -9.28
C SER A 128 11.60 -3.21 -10.54
N TYR A 129 12.60 -4.07 -10.80
CA TYR A 129 13.39 -4.02 -12.03
C TYR A 129 12.54 -4.20 -13.31
N LEU A 130 11.39 -4.89 -13.22
CA LEU A 130 10.45 -5.08 -14.32
C LEU A 130 9.81 -3.78 -14.82
N GLU A 131 9.84 -2.71 -14.01
CA GLU A 131 9.38 -1.39 -14.43
C GLU A 131 10.14 -0.82 -15.63
N LYS A 132 11.39 -1.26 -15.83
CA LYS A 132 12.21 -0.87 -16.98
C LYS A 132 11.76 -1.53 -18.29
N GLU A 133 11.03 -2.64 -18.15
CA GLU A 133 10.47 -3.43 -19.25
C GLU A 133 8.97 -3.15 -19.43
N GLU A 134 8.45 -2.12 -18.72
CA GLU A 134 7.03 -1.76 -18.71
C GLU A 134 6.10 -2.89 -18.28
N HIS A 135 6.61 -3.81 -17.43
CA HIS A 135 5.84 -4.86 -16.82
C HIS A 135 5.46 -4.47 -15.38
N TYR A 136 4.17 -4.53 -15.06
CA TYR A 136 3.64 -4.08 -13.78
C TYR A 136 2.85 -5.17 -13.09
N LEU A 137 2.87 -5.14 -11.76
CA LEU A 137 2.02 -5.95 -10.89
C LEU A 137 1.91 -5.24 -9.53
N GLU A 138 0.82 -4.54 -9.32
CA GLU A 138 0.66 -3.70 -8.12
C GLU A 138 0.13 -4.50 -6.93
N GLY A 139 0.89 -5.48 -6.46
CA GLY A 139 0.61 -6.25 -5.24
C GLY A 139 -0.86 -6.68 -5.11
N THR A 140 -1.42 -6.55 -3.91
CA THR A 140 -2.84 -6.89 -3.70
C THR A 140 -3.81 -5.77 -4.10
N GLY A 141 -3.34 -4.73 -4.77
CA GLY A 141 -4.16 -3.81 -5.54
C GLY A 141 -4.55 -4.37 -6.91
N SER A 142 -3.76 -5.31 -7.46
CA SER A 142 -4.00 -5.96 -8.76
C SER A 142 -4.32 -7.45 -8.65
N MET A 143 -4.12 -8.07 -7.49
CA MET A 143 -4.34 -9.51 -7.32
C MET A 143 -4.92 -9.87 -5.96
N VAL A 144 -5.53 -11.05 -5.89
CA VAL A 144 -5.96 -11.69 -4.65
C VAL A 144 -5.05 -12.88 -4.36
N LEU A 145 -4.51 -12.94 -3.15
CA LEU A 145 -3.66 -14.03 -2.69
C LEU A 145 -4.46 -15.04 -1.87
N ASP A 146 -4.73 -16.22 -2.42
CA ASP A 146 -5.19 -17.38 -1.66
C ASP A 146 -3.96 -18.07 -1.05
N ARG A 147 -3.65 -17.67 0.16
CA ARG A 147 -2.44 -18.14 0.86
C ARG A 147 -2.56 -19.62 1.28
N VAL A 148 -3.77 -20.09 1.56
CA VAL A 148 -4.02 -21.47 1.97
C VAL A 148 -3.73 -22.42 0.81
N ASN A 149 -4.25 -22.14 -0.38
CA ASN A 149 -4.08 -22.96 -1.57
C ASN A 149 -2.85 -22.56 -2.41
N ARG A 150 -2.08 -21.54 -1.98
CA ARG A 150 -0.88 -21.02 -2.69
C ARG A 150 -1.18 -20.60 -4.13
N ARG A 151 -2.26 -19.84 -4.30
CA ARG A 151 -2.70 -19.32 -5.60
C ARG A 151 -2.77 -17.80 -5.57
N ALA A 152 -2.49 -17.18 -6.70
CA ALA A 152 -2.74 -15.77 -6.95
C ALA A 152 -3.72 -15.64 -8.12
N TYR A 153 -4.71 -14.79 -7.96
CA TYR A 153 -5.71 -14.48 -8.98
C TYR A 153 -5.56 -13.02 -9.36
N ALA A 154 -5.39 -12.74 -10.65
CA ALA A 154 -5.28 -11.39 -11.17
C ALA A 154 -6.13 -11.26 -12.44
N CYS A 155 -6.71 -10.08 -12.66
CA CYS A 155 -7.30 -9.70 -13.93
C CYS A 155 -6.26 -8.95 -14.78
N LEU A 156 -6.23 -9.20 -16.06
CA LEU A 156 -5.37 -8.44 -16.98
C LEU A 156 -5.80 -6.98 -17.02
N SER A 157 -4.85 -6.10 -16.77
CA SER A 157 -5.07 -4.65 -16.76
C SER A 157 -3.74 -3.93 -17.05
N SER A 158 -3.78 -2.60 -17.13
CA SER A 158 -2.56 -1.79 -17.27
C SER A 158 -1.62 -1.87 -16.05
N ARG A 159 -2.07 -2.45 -14.93
CA ARG A 159 -1.30 -2.57 -13.68
C ARG A 159 -1.04 -4.03 -13.29
N THR A 160 -1.26 -4.94 -14.25
CA THR A 160 -1.06 -6.38 -14.06
C THR A 160 -0.33 -6.97 -15.26
#